data_1ad2fc310193ca08999b0e1d554bb0d8
#
_entry.id   1ad2fc310193ca08999b0e1d554bb0d8
#
_cell.length_a   1.000
_cell.length_b   1.000
_cell.length_c   1.000
_cell.angle_alpha   90.00
_cell.angle_beta   90.00
_cell.angle_gamma   90.00
#
_symmetry.space_group_name_H-M   'P 1'
#
loop_
_entity.id
_entity.type
_entity.pdbx_description
1 polymer ?
#
loop_
_entity_poly.entity_id
_entity_poly.type
_entity_poly.pdbx_seq_one_letter_code
_entity_poly.pdbx_strand_id
1 'polypeptide(L)'
;MELIRKPFRIAKIDWRHMNIRKFTPSADKRILVLLAGLMWCGVGIMLIGFAVIWVSPLGIKTAGLYYAAGFLAAMPIHHFGFLKIADKNLRRLLPLTEKRCVFSFMTWRSYIIVLIMVSMGIALRHSAIPKRYLSILYDGIGLALFLSGIRYLRFFVILLMKSKSSS
;
A
#
# COMPACT_ATOMS: atom_id res chain seq x y z
N MET A 1 -18.72 21.48 65.54
CA MET A 1 -18.90 22.32 64.35
C MET A 1 -17.74 21.99 63.39
N GLU A 2 -17.85 20.84 62.75
CA GLU A 2 -16.81 20.39 61.81
C GLU A 2 -17.49 19.57 60.75
N LEU A 3 -18.09 20.30 59.85
CA LEU A 3 -18.74 19.78 58.66
C LEU A 3 -17.93 20.28 57.44
N ILE A 4 -17.60 19.34 56.55
CA ILE A 4 -17.34 19.58 55.16
C ILE A 4 -15.88 19.90 54.75
N ARG A 5 -15.21 18.87 54.27
CA ARG A 5 -14.54 18.91 52.98
C ARG A 5 -14.30 17.49 52.42
N LYS A 6 -15.33 16.87 51.86
CA LYS A 6 -15.09 15.75 50.94
C LYS A 6 -14.61 16.36 49.61
N PRO A 7 -13.40 16.07 49.14
CA PRO A 7 -12.99 16.49 47.79
C PRO A 7 -13.84 15.73 46.80
N PHE A 8 -14.49 16.46 45.92
CA PHE A 8 -15.19 15.95 44.74
C PHE A 8 -14.20 15.13 43.92
N ARG A 9 -14.25 13.82 44.11
CA ARG A 9 -13.43 12.87 43.36
C ARG A 9 -14.02 12.79 41.96
N ILE A 10 -13.47 13.61 41.05
CA ILE A 10 -13.72 13.45 39.61
C ILE A 10 -13.40 12.00 39.30
N ALA A 11 -14.44 11.22 39.01
CA ALA A 11 -14.27 9.85 38.54
C ALA A 11 -13.35 9.91 37.33
N LYS A 12 -12.11 9.44 37.48
CA LYS A 12 -11.23 9.19 36.36
C LYS A 12 -11.99 8.21 35.48
N ILE A 13 -12.53 8.71 34.39
CA ILE A 13 -13.10 7.84 33.33
C ILE A 13 -11.97 6.93 32.89
N ASP A 14 -12.06 5.68 33.27
CA ASP A 14 -11.06 4.68 32.93
C ASP A 14 -11.27 4.27 31.47
N TRP A 15 -10.57 4.97 30.57
CA TRP A 15 -10.56 4.74 29.14
C TRP A 15 -10.07 3.33 28.75
N ARG A 16 -9.54 2.56 29.75
CA ARG A 16 -9.06 1.18 29.54
C ARG A 16 -10.17 0.17 29.30
N HIS A 17 -11.40 0.48 29.71
CA HIS A 17 -12.56 -0.43 29.55
C HIS A 17 -13.44 -0.14 28.34
N MET A 18 -13.16 0.92 27.58
CA MET A 18 -13.79 1.08 26.27
C MET A 18 -13.19 0.04 25.32
N ASN A 19 -13.93 -1.04 25.16
CA ASN A 19 -13.57 -2.21 24.35
C ASN A 19 -13.67 -1.87 22.85
N ILE A 20 -12.83 -0.93 22.40
CA ILE A 20 -12.69 -0.51 20.99
C ILE A 20 -12.32 -1.71 20.10
N ARG A 21 -11.85 -2.80 20.71
CA ARG A 21 -11.56 -4.08 20.04
C ARG A 21 -12.78 -4.73 19.37
N LYS A 22 -14.03 -4.45 19.81
CA LYS A 22 -15.24 -4.99 19.20
C LYS A 22 -15.59 -4.36 17.84
N PHE A 23 -15.12 -3.16 17.57
CA PHE A 23 -15.40 -2.44 16.32
C PHE A 23 -14.25 -2.41 15.31
N THR A 24 -13.07 -2.93 15.68
CA THR A 24 -11.95 -3.02 14.73
C THR A 24 -11.99 -4.37 14.02
N PRO A 25 -12.20 -4.42 12.70
CA PRO A 25 -12.11 -5.65 11.94
C PRO A 25 -10.70 -6.23 12.11
N SER A 26 -10.59 -7.30 12.89
CA SER A 26 -9.32 -7.99 13.11
C SER A 26 -9.13 -9.06 12.03
N ALA A 27 -7.98 -9.08 11.39
CA ALA A 27 -7.66 -10.02 10.34
C ALA A 27 -6.38 -10.80 10.66
N ASP A 28 -6.33 -12.02 10.15
CA ASP A 28 -5.13 -12.85 10.19
C ASP A 28 -4.04 -12.26 9.28
N LYS A 29 -2.78 -12.53 9.62
CA LYS A 29 -1.63 -12.10 8.82
C LYS A 29 -1.75 -12.41 7.33
N ARG A 30 -2.41 -13.49 6.97
CA ARG A 30 -2.66 -13.91 5.59
C ARG A 30 -3.52 -12.88 4.85
N ILE A 31 -4.61 -12.45 5.46
CA ILE A 31 -5.53 -11.44 4.90
C ILE A 31 -4.80 -10.10 4.76
N LEU A 32 -3.97 -9.74 5.73
CA LEU A 32 -3.19 -8.50 5.69
C LEU A 32 -2.18 -8.48 4.53
N VAL A 33 -1.49 -9.62 4.30
CA VAL A 33 -0.55 -9.76 3.18
C VAL A 33 -1.29 -9.76 1.84
N LEU A 34 -2.45 -10.44 1.76
CA LEU A 34 -3.29 -10.44 0.56
C LEU A 34 -3.80 -9.04 0.22
N LEU A 35 -4.34 -8.31 1.20
CA LEU A 35 -4.82 -6.93 1.04
C LEU A 35 -3.71 -6.01 0.54
N ALA A 36 -2.51 -6.10 1.13
CA ALA A 36 -1.36 -5.33 0.68
C ALA A 36 -1.03 -5.65 -0.80
N GLY A 37 -0.96 -6.93 -1.16
CA GLY A 37 -0.69 -7.36 -2.53
C GLY A 37 -1.74 -6.88 -3.53
N LEU A 38 -3.02 -7.03 -3.22
CA LEU A 38 -4.12 -6.58 -4.07
C LEU A 38 -4.12 -5.06 -4.26
N MET A 39 -3.88 -4.30 -3.20
CA MET A 39 -3.80 -2.84 -3.27
C MET A 39 -2.66 -2.40 -4.18
N TRP A 40 -1.47 -2.98 -4.03
CA TRP A 40 -0.31 -2.62 -4.85
C TRP A 40 -0.50 -3.02 -6.31
N CYS A 41 -1.03 -4.21 -6.60
CA CYS A 41 -1.37 -4.63 -7.95
C CYS A 41 -2.44 -3.73 -8.57
N GLY A 42 -3.51 -3.42 -7.83
CA GLY A 42 -4.62 -2.59 -8.32
C GLY A 42 -4.17 -1.18 -8.69
N VAL A 43 -3.38 -0.53 -7.83
CA VAL A 43 -2.81 0.80 -8.13
C VAL A 43 -1.84 0.72 -9.31
N GLY A 44 -1.01 -0.33 -9.37
CA GLY A 44 -0.08 -0.55 -10.49
C GLY A 44 -0.82 -0.67 -11.83
N ILE A 45 -1.86 -1.51 -11.89
CA ILE A 45 -2.69 -1.69 -13.11
C ILE A 45 -3.38 -0.37 -13.49
N MET A 46 -3.90 0.37 -12.52
CA MET A 46 -4.53 1.66 -12.77
C MET A 46 -3.55 2.66 -13.41
N LEU A 47 -2.32 2.75 -12.92
CA LEU A 47 -1.31 3.66 -13.47
C LEU A 47 -0.89 3.25 -14.89
N ILE A 48 -0.68 1.95 -15.13
CA ILE A 48 -0.39 1.42 -16.47
C ILE A 48 -1.55 1.74 -17.41
N GLY A 49 -2.81 1.56 -16.98
CA GLY A 49 -3.99 1.90 -17.75
C GLY A 49 -4.01 3.37 -18.20
N PHE A 50 -3.66 4.31 -17.32
CA PHE A 50 -3.53 5.73 -17.71
C PHE A 50 -2.40 5.95 -18.73
N ALA A 51 -1.24 5.30 -18.53
CA ALA A 51 -0.15 5.40 -19.49
C ALA A 51 -0.58 4.91 -20.89
N VAL A 52 -1.29 3.77 -20.94
CA VAL A 52 -1.83 3.21 -22.18
C VAL A 52 -2.80 4.19 -22.86
N ILE A 53 -3.78 4.74 -22.14
CA ILE A 53 -4.76 5.69 -22.69
C ILE A 53 -4.07 6.92 -23.29
N TRP A 54 -2.99 7.42 -22.66
CA TRP A 54 -2.32 8.64 -23.15
C TRP A 54 -1.40 8.41 -24.34
N VAL A 55 -0.91 7.20 -24.54
CA VAL A 55 0.05 6.88 -25.59
C VAL A 55 -0.61 6.18 -26.78
N SER A 56 -1.76 5.52 -26.57
CA SER A 56 -2.48 4.81 -27.64
C SER A 56 -2.76 5.65 -28.93
N PRO A 57 -3.07 6.96 -28.84
CA PRO A 57 -3.30 7.77 -30.04
C PRO A 57 -2.06 8.02 -30.90
N LEU A 58 -0.84 7.77 -30.38
CA LEU A 58 0.43 8.05 -31.07
C LEU A 58 0.82 7.00 -32.11
N GLY A 59 0.03 5.93 -32.23
CA GLY A 59 0.33 4.80 -33.10
C GLY A 59 1.33 3.81 -32.50
N ILE A 60 1.27 2.57 -32.93
CA ILE A 60 1.94 1.42 -32.26
C ILE A 60 3.46 1.54 -32.18
N LYS A 61 4.12 2.08 -33.20
CA LYS A 61 5.59 2.24 -33.21
C LYS A 61 6.06 3.27 -32.17
N THR A 62 5.39 4.42 -32.12
CA THR A 62 5.70 5.50 -31.17
C THR A 62 5.33 5.07 -29.75
N ALA A 63 4.16 4.47 -29.56
CA ALA A 63 3.72 3.94 -28.28
C ALA A 63 4.72 2.94 -27.70
N GLY A 64 5.24 2.02 -28.54
CA GLY A 64 6.24 1.04 -28.12
C GLY A 64 7.51 1.67 -27.54
N LEU A 65 7.96 2.81 -28.08
CA LEU A 65 9.12 3.52 -27.54
C LEU A 65 8.86 4.07 -26.13
N TYR A 66 7.66 4.63 -25.90
CA TYR A 66 7.28 5.14 -24.56
C TYR A 66 7.14 4.01 -23.53
N TYR A 67 6.56 2.86 -23.91
CA TYR A 67 6.51 1.69 -23.04
C TYR A 67 7.89 1.12 -22.74
N ALA A 68 8.77 1.05 -23.72
CA ALA A 68 10.16 0.61 -23.50
C ALA A 68 10.88 1.54 -22.51
N ALA A 69 10.71 2.85 -22.67
CA ALA A 69 11.28 3.83 -21.74
C ALA A 69 10.69 3.70 -20.33
N GLY A 70 9.37 3.49 -20.20
CA GLY A 70 8.70 3.24 -18.93
C GLY A 70 9.18 1.94 -18.26
N PHE A 71 9.33 0.88 -19.03
CA PHE A 71 9.86 -0.40 -18.55
C PHE A 71 11.30 -0.27 -18.04
N LEU A 72 12.17 0.45 -18.75
CA LEU A 72 13.54 0.71 -18.30
C LEU A 72 13.55 1.55 -17.02
N ALA A 73 12.65 2.54 -16.90
CA ALA A 73 12.49 3.33 -15.68
C ALA A 73 11.94 2.50 -14.51
N ALA A 74 11.11 1.50 -14.77
CA ALA A 74 10.55 0.63 -13.74
C ALA A 74 11.63 -0.16 -12.98
N MET A 75 12.71 -0.56 -13.63
CA MET A 75 13.79 -1.36 -13.05
C MET A 75 14.42 -0.70 -11.81
N PRO A 76 15.00 0.52 -11.92
CA PRO A 76 15.58 1.19 -10.76
C PRO A 76 14.51 1.58 -9.72
N ILE A 77 13.32 2.01 -10.16
CA ILE A 77 12.23 2.36 -9.25
C ILE A 77 11.82 1.16 -8.40
N HIS A 78 11.67 0.00 -9.03
CA HIS A 78 11.34 -1.25 -8.34
C HIS A 78 12.45 -1.65 -7.37
N HIS A 79 13.69 -1.72 -7.85
CA HIS A 79 14.81 -2.24 -7.07
C HIS A 79 15.17 -1.36 -5.87
N PHE A 80 15.32 -0.07 -6.08
CA PHE A 80 15.76 0.86 -5.02
C PHE A 80 14.61 1.40 -4.15
N GLY A 81 13.41 1.54 -4.72
CA GLY A 81 12.25 2.10 -4.05
C GLY A 81 11.36 1.02 -3.42
N PHE A 82 10.55 0.41 -4.25
CA PHE A 82 9.42 -0.41 -3.78
C PHE A 82 9.81 -1.74 -3.16
N LEU A 83 10.90 -2.38 -3.59
CA LEU A 83 11.39 -3.62 -2.96
C LEU A 83 11.70 -3.42 -1.48
N LYS A 84 12.40 -2.34 -1.14
CA LYS A 84 12.75 -2.04 0.26
C LYS A 84 11.51 -1.80 1.12
N ILE A 85 10.52 -1.10 0.55
CA ILE A 85 9.25 -0.83 1.25
C ILE A 85 8.46 -2.13 1.44
N ALA A 86 8.35 -2.95 0.38
CA ALA A 86 7.66 -4.23 0.42
C ALA A 86 8.31 -5.19 1.43
N ASP A 87 9.62 -5.34 1.40
CA ASP A 87 10.36 -6.20 2.33
C ASP A 87 10.23 -5.73 3.78
N LYS A 88 10.34 -4.44 4.02
CA LYS A 88 10.14 -3.88 5.36
C LYS A 88 8.74 -4.15 5.89
N ASN A 89 7.73 -4.05 5.04
CA ASN A 89 6.35 -4.32 5.42
C ASN A 89 6.11 -5.82 5.65
N LEU A 90 6.65 -6.69 4.78
CA LEU A 90 6.57 -8.15 4.93
C LEU A 90 7.27 -8.63 6.20
N ARG A 91 8.48 -8.15 6.49
CA ARG A 91 9.21 -8.48 7.73
C ARG A 91 8.43 -8.10 8.98
N ARG A 92 7.55 -7.10 8.90
CA ARG A 92 6.66 -6.70 10.00
C ARG A 92 5.43 -7.59 10.10
N LEU A 93 4.84 -8.00 8.97
CA LEU A 93 3.60 -8.78 8.93
C LEU A 93 3.83 -10.26 9.21
N LEU A 94 4.95 -10.84 8.74
CA LEU A 94 5.22 -12.27 8.85
C LEU A 94 5.33 -12.79 10.31
N PRO A 95 5.99 -12.10 11.26
CA PRO A 95 6.11 -12.57 12.64
C PRO A 95 4.84 -12.38 13.48
N LEU A 96 3.77 -11.78 12.93
CA LEU A 96 2.53 -11.62 13.68
C LEU A 96 1.88 -12.97 13.95
N THR A 97 1.71 -13.30 15.24
CA THR A 97 1.00 -14.49 15.71
C THR A 97 -0.44 -14.18 16.07
N GLU A 98 -0.74 -12.93 16.44
CA GLU A 98 -2.07 -12.49 16.84
C GLU A 98 -2.80 -11.78 15.69
N LYS A 99 -4.15 -11.84 15.75
CA LYS A 99 -5.02 -11.06 14.88
C LYS A 99 -4.81 -9.57 15.11
N ARG A 100 -4.64 -8.82 14.04
CA ARG A 100 -4.45 -7.36 14.06
C ARG A 100 -5.55 -6.67 13.27
N CYS A 101 -5.73 -5.38 13.54
CA CYS A 101 -6.65 -4.56 12.77
C CYS A 101 -6.31 -4.61 11.27
N VAL A 102 -7.35 -4.69 10.42
CA VAL A 102 -7.20 -4.74 8.95
C VAL A 102 -6.35 -3.57 8.45
N PHE A 103 -6.52 -2.38 9.02
CA PHE A 103 -5.72 -1.21 8.66
C PHE A 103 -4.23 -1.30 9.06
N SER A 104 -3.84 -2.35 9.80
CA SER A 104 -2.44 -2.59 10.21
C SER A 104 -1.60 -3.25 9.10
N PHE A 105 -2.17 -3.51 7.90
CA PHE A 105 -1.42 -4.11 6.79
C PHE A 105 -0.28 -3.23 6.26
N MET A 106 -0.32 -1.92 6.53
CA MET A 106 0.76 -0.99 6.23
C MET A 106 1.19 -0.18 7.46
N THR A 107 2.43 0.32 7.46
CA THR A 107 2.90 1.26 8.48
C THR A 107 2.29 2.65 8.25
N TRP A 108 2.10 3.43 9.30
CA TRP A 108 1.63 4.81 9.20
C TRP A 108 2.49 5.64 8.23
N ARG A 109 3.80 5.43 8.24
CA ARG A 109 4.73 6.08 7.30
C ARG A 109 4.45 5.70 5.85
N SER A 110 4.07 4.45 5.59
CA SER A 110 3.71 3.99 4.25
C SER A 110 2.42 4.64 3.75
N TYR A 111 1.44 4.88 4.63
CA TYR A 111 0.24 5.64 4.28
C TYR A 111 0.56 7.07 3.87
N ILE A 112 1.46 7.75 4.58
CA ILE A 112 1.92 9.10 4.21
C ILE A 112 2.61 9.08 2.85
N ILE A 113 3.48 8.11 2.58
CA ILE A 113 4.15 7.96 1.27
C ILE A 113 3.13 7.77 0.15
N VAL A 114 2.13 6.90 0.36
CA VAL A 114 1.05 6.69 -0.62
C VAL A 114 0.25 7.96 -0.84
N LEU A 115 -0.08 8.69 0.22
CA LEU A 115 -0.80 9.96 0.13
C LEU A 115 -0.02 10.99 -0.68
N ILE A 116 1.29 11.14 -0.42
CA ILE A 116 2.17 12.02 -1.19
C ILE A 116 2.22 11.60 -2.66
N MET A 117 2.35 10.29 -2.93
CA MET A 117 2.36 9.77 -4.31
C MET A 117 1.06 10.07 -5.05
N VAL A 118 -0.09 9.86 -4.40
CA VAL A 118 -1.40 10.14 -4.99
C VAL A 118 -1.56 11.64 -5.25
N SER A 119 -1.22 12.49 -4.28
CA SER A 119 -1.30 13.95 -4.43
C SER A 119 -0.39 14.45 -5.55
N MET A 120 0.84 13.95 -5.63
CA MET A 120 1.78 14.26 -6.71
C MET A 120 1.24 13.77 -8.08
N GLY A 121 0.66 12.57 -8.14
CA GLY A 121 0.04 12.05 -9.35
C GLY A 121 -1.11 12.93 -9.85
N ILE A 122 -1.97 13.40 -8.95
CA ILE A 122 -3.05 14.34 -9.28
C ILE A 122 -2.46 15.66 -9.79
N ALA A 123 -1.50 16.25 -9.09
CA ALA A 123 -0.86 17.49 -9.48
C ALA A 123 -0.20 17.39 -10.88
N LEU A 124 0.50 16.29 -11.16
CA LEU A 124 1.11 16.04 -12.46
C LEU A 124 0.08 15.92 -13.60
N ARG A 125 -1.11 15.35 -13.33
CA ARG A 125 -2.19 15.27 -14.33
C ARG A 125 -2.75 16.65 -14.71
N HIS A 126 -2.76 17.57 -13.76
CA HIS A 126 -3.23 18.94 -13.95
C HIS A 126 -2.13 19.90 -14.39
N SER A 127 -0.88 19.42 -14.47
CA SER A 127 0.25 20.24 -14.97
C SER A 127 0.22 20.40 -16.48
N ALA A 128 0.93 21.41 -16.97
CA ALA A 128 1.10 21.69 -18.40
C ALA A 128 2.02 20.67 -19.13
N ILE A 129 2.53 19.65 -18.41
CA ILE A 129 3.42 18.63 -18.98
C ILE A 129 2.67 17.78 -20.00
N PRO A 130 3.21 17.61 -21.22
CA PRO A 130 2.59 16.76 -22.22
C PRO A 130 2.40 15.32 -21.70
N LYS A 131 1.18 14.81 -21.79
CA LYS A 131 0.80 13.49 -21.20
C LYS A 131 1.61 12.32 -21.73
N ARG A 132 2.18 12.44 -22.92
CA ARG A 132 3.10 11.44 -23.50
C ARG A 132 4.36 11.22 -22.65
N TYR A 133 4.94 12.25 -22.05
CA TYR A 133 6.11 12.11 -21.16
C TYR A 133 5.68 11.61 -19.78
N LEU A 134 4.51 12.03 -19.34
CA LEU A 134 3.94 11.58 -18.10
C LEU A 134 3.62 10.08 -18.12
N SER A 135 3.31 9.53 -19.30
CA SER A 135 3.06 8.09 -19.48
C SER A 135 4.27 7.24 -19.13
N ILE A 136 5.52 7.70 -19.42
CA ILE A 136 6.74 6.99 -19.05
C ILE A 136 6.84 6.83 -17.53
N LEU A 137 6.55 7.91 -16.80
CA LEU A 137 6.60 7.90 -15.34
C LEU A 137 5.50 7.00 -14.76
N TYR A 138 4.27 7.10 -15.31
CA TYR A 138 3.13 6.29 -14.86
C TYR A 138 3.31 4.81 -15.17
N ASP A 139 3.85 4.47 -16.33
CA ASP A 139 4.18 3.10 -16.71
C ASP A 139 5.30 2.55 -15.81
N GLY A 140 6.37 3.31 -15.62
CA GLY A 140 7.49 2.92 -14.76
C GLY A 140 7.08 2.68 -13.31
N ILE A 141 6.34 3.60 -12.69
CA ILE A 141 5.85 3.45 -11.33
C ILE A 141 4.80 2.33 -11.26
N GLY A 142 3.89 2.26 -12.23
CA GLY A 142 2.84 1.24 -12.30
C GLY A 142 3.40 -0.17 -12.37
N LEU A 143 4.37 -0.42 -13.24
CA LEU A 143 5.07 -1.70 -13.34
C LEU A 143 5.84 -2.04 -12.05
N ALA A 144 6.53 -1.07 -11.47
CA ALA A 144 7.27 -1.28 -10.23
C ALA A 144 6.35 -1.62 -9.04
N LEU A 145 5.18 -0.99 -8.94
CA LEU A 145 4.14 -1.31 -7.96
C LEU A 145 3.55 -2.70 -8.22
N PHE A 146 3.22 -3.02 -9.45
CA PHE A 146 2.66 -4.31 -9.84
C PHE A 146 3.60 -5.47 -9.50
N LEU A 147 4.89 -5.37 -9.85
CA LEU A 147 5.90 -6.35 -9.50
C LEU A 147 6.06 -6.52 -7.98
N SER A 148 5.99 -5.42 -7.24
CA SER A 148 6.03 -5.47 -5.77
C SER A 148 4.76 -6.12 -5.20
N GLY A 149 3.59 -5.90 -5.80
CA GLY A 149 2.34 -6.55 -5.46
C GLY A 149 2.41 -8.07 -5.65
N ILE A 150 2.98 -8.55 -6.76
CA ILE A 150 3.21 -9.98 -7.01
C ILE A 150 4.06 -10.60 -5.89
N ARG A 151 5.04 -9.89 -5.36
CA ARG A 151 5.85 -10.37 -4.23
C ARG A 151 5.01 -10.65 -2.99
N TYR A 152 4.05 -9.77 -2.64
CA TYR A 152 3.12 -10.02 -1.55
C TYR A 152 2.23 -11.24 -1.81
N LEU A 153 1.73 -11.40 -3.03
CA LEU A 153 0.91 -12.54 -3.41
C LEU A 153 1.68 -13.87 -3.34
N ARG A 154 2.96 -13.88 -3.73
CA ARG A 154 3.83 -15.07 -3.55
C ARG A 154 3.97 -15.43 -2.08
N PHE A 155 4.20 -14.47 -1.20
CA PHE A 155 4.26 -14.73 0.23
C PHE A 155 2.91 -15.22 0.80
N PHE A 156 1.80 -14.70 0.32
CA PHE A 156 0.48 -15.19 0.68
C PHE A 156 0.31 -16.67 0.34
N VAL A 157 0.69 -17.08 -0.87
CA VAL A 157 0.64 -18.49 -1.30
C VAL A 157 1.51 -19.38 -0.40
N ILE A 158 2.74 -18.95 -0.08
CA ILE A 158 3.64 -19.68 0.82
C ILE A 158 3.00 -19.85 2.21
N LEU A 159 2.35 -18.83 2.75
CA LEU A 159 1.66 -18.90 4.03
C LEU A 159 0.47 -19.87 3.99
N LEU A 160 -0.23 -19.99 2.87
CA LEU A 160 -1.31 -20.97 2.68
C LEU A 160 -0.76 -22.40 2.65
N MET A 161 0.30 -22.64 1.89
CA MET A 161 0.92 -23.98 1.77
C MET A 161 1.44 -24.46 3.13
N LYS A 162 2.13 -23.59 3.87
CA LYS A 162 2.66 -23.94 5.20
C LYS A 162 1.56 -24.28 6.21
N SER A 163 0.41 -23.68 6.10
CA SER A 163 -0.73 -23.99 6.95
C SER A 163 -1.34 -25.36 6.66
N LYS A 164 -1.37 -25.75 5.38
CA LYS A 164 -1.91 -27.06 4.96
C LYS A 164 -1.00 -28.21 5.36
N SER A 165 0.31 -27.96 5.47
CA SER A 165 1.30 -28.97 5.90
C SER A 165 1.35 -29.16 7.43
N SER A 166 0.72 -28.30 8.21
CA SER A 166 0.69 -28.37 9.69
C SER A 166 -0.65 -28.88 10.25
N SER A 167 -1.58 -29.21 9.39
CA SER A 167 -2.87 -29.86 9.72
C SER A 167 -2.86 -31.32 9.34
#